data_5036dc6ebc6fe5a2cdb101b110c06e6c
#
_entry.id   5036dc6ebc6fe5a2cdb101b110c06e6c
#
_cell.length_a   1.000
_cell.length_b   1.000
_cell.length_c   1.000
_cell.angle_alpha   90.00
_cell.angle_beta   90.00
_cell.angle_gamma   90.00
#
_symmetry.space_group_name_H-M   'P 1'
#
loop_
_entity.id
_entity.type
_entity.pdbx_description
1 polymer ?
#
loop_
_entity_poly.entity_id
_entity_poly.type
_entity_poly.pdbx_seq_one_letter_code
_entity_poly.pdbx_strand_id
1 'polypeptide(L)'
;MNRRPQSAQAMVEFLIIIPVLILLIFGAAQAALIYSAKNGLNYATFQAARLGAMNHAQYSDMRRGLTRGMYPMFSQYPQQDRMQHTASEVDNFILITRISPDQASFGAFAEASDALGVDAIPNDNLMFRSTQQSPVSIQDANLLKIRVQYCMRLIVPMVEHILSSASRFNADQTVGSFSEVSKLSADYSSVCAARNGFIITSEATVRMQSAAINDADYCSTGARMRCP
;
A
#
# COMPACT_ATOMS: atom_id res chain seq x y z
N MET A 1 56.02 -36.59 20.05
CA MET A 1 54.71 -36.35 19.42
C MET A 1 54.43 -34.83 19.47
N ASN A 2 54.64 -34.15 18.33
CA ASN A 2 54.40 -32.70 18.22
C ASN A 2 52.91 -32.44 18.06
N ARG A 3 52.25 -31.98 19.10
CA ARG A 3 50.86 -31.45 19.01
C ARG A 3 50.91 -30.07 18.34
N ARG A 4 50.57 -30.02 17.08
CA ARG A 4 50.43 -28.75 16.37
C ARG A 4 49.31 -27.90 17.00
N PRO A 5 49.48 -26.59 17.15
CA PRO A 5 48.44 -25.72 17.70
C PRO A 5 47.33 -25.50 16.68
N GLN A 6 46.36 -26.41 16.61
CA GLN A 6 45.20 -26.34 15.70
C GLN A 6 44.08 -25.41 16.25
N SER A 7 44.13 -25.05 17.52
CA SER A 7 43.09 -24.24 18.16
C SER A 7 43.05 -22.76 17.68
N ALA A 8 44.17 -22.19 17.26
CA ALA A 8 44.22 -20.81 16.82
C ALA A 8 43.57 -20.61 15.41
N GLN A 9 43.73 -21.55 14.50
CA GLN A 9 43.16 -21.51 13.16
C GLN A 9 41.63 -21.63 13.21
N ALA A 10 41.08 -22.55 13.99
CA ALA A 10 39.66 -22.72 14.17
C ALA A 10 38.98 -21.48 14.77
N MET A 11 39.64 -20.73 15.67
CA MET A 11 39.12 -19.48 16.21
C MET A 11 39.01 -18.39 15.15
N VAL A 12 40.01 -18.27 14.28
CA VAL A 12 39.99 -17.27 13.20
C VAL A 12 38.89 -17.60 12.16
N GLU A 13 38.75 -18.85 11.78
CA GLU A 13 37.67 -19.30 10.87
C GLU A 13 36.29 -19.01 11.46
N PHE A 14 36.09 -19.28 12.74
CA PHE A 14 34.85 -19.01 13.46
C PHE A 14 34.54 -17.51 13.52
N LEU A 15 35.52 -16.64 13.78
CA LEU A 15 35.37 -15.21 13.81
C LEU A 15 34.95 -14.62 12.45
N ILE A 16 35.35 -15.23 11.35
CA ILE A 16 34.94 -14.80 10.00
C ILE A 16 33.54 -15.30 9.66
N ILE A 17 33.18 -16.50 10.06
CA ILE A 17 31.90 -17.16 9.70
C ILE A 17 30.73 -16.55 10.52
N ILE A 18 30.93 -16.26 11.80
CA ILE A 18 29.88 -15.79 12.70
C ILE A 18 29.17 -14.52 12.20
N PRO A 19 29.85 -13.43 11.78
CA PRO A 19 29.16 -12.23 11.31
C PRO A 19 28.27 -12.50 10.10
N VAL A 20 28.73 -13.34 9.16
CA VAL A 20 27.97 -13.73 7.98
C VAL A 20 26.72 -14.54 8.37
N LEU A 21 26.88 -15.49 9.29
CA LEU A 21 25.78 -16.33 9.76
C LEU A 21 24.72 -15.51 10.53
N ILE A 22 25.14 -14.57 11.39
CA ILE A 22 24.25 -13.65 12.09
C ILE A 22 23.48 -12.78 11.10
N LEU A 23 24.15 -12.24 10.07
CA LEU A 23 23.50 -11.41 9.05
C LEU A 23 22.48 -12.23 8.25
N LEU A 24 22.76 -13.48 7.93
CA LEU A 24 21.82 -14.38 7.26
C LEU A 24 20.59 -14.67 8.11
N ILE A 25 20.78 -14.97 9.40
CA ILE A 25 19.65 -15.24 10.32
C ILE A 25 18.78 -13.99 10.47
N PHE A 26 19.37 -12.83 10.68
CA PHE A 26 18.63 -11.58 10.83
C PHE A 26 17.95 -11.16 9.52
N GLY A 27 18.62 -11.38 8.38
CA GLY A 27 18.04 -11.17 7.05
C GLY A 27 16.82 -12.06 6.81
N ALA A 28 16.91 -13.34 7.14
CA ALA A 28 15.79 -14.27 7.01
C ALA A 28 14.61 -13.88 7.94
N ALA A 29 14.89 -13.50 9.19
CA ALA A 29 13.88 -13.04 10.12
C ALA A 29 13.18 -11.78 9.61
N GLN A 30 13.94 -10.79 9.11
CA GLN A 30 13.36 -9.57 8.54
C GLN A 30 12.52 -9.86 7.28
N ALA A 31 12.96 -10.75 6.41
CA ALA A 31 12.21 -11.15 5.22
C ALA A 31 10.87 -11.82 5.60
N ALA A 32 10.86 -12.66 6.63
CA ALA A 32 9.64 -13.28 7.14
C ALA A 32 8.64 -12.24 7.68
N LEU A 33 9.13 -11.21 8.39
CA LEU A 33 8.29 -10.11 8.88
C LEU A 33 7.70 -9.28 7.72
N ILE A 34 8.50 -8.96 6.70
CA ILE A 34 8.03 -8.24 5.51
C ILE A 34 6.97 -9.06 4.78
N TYR A 35 7.18 -10.36 4.62
CA TYR A 35 6.22 -11.25 3.96
C TYR A 35 4.89 -11.31 4.73
N SER A 36 4.95 -11.44 6.05
CA SER A 36 3.76 -11.43 6.92
C SER A 36 3.00 -10.10 6.80
N ALA A 37 3.72 -8.97 6.86
CA ALA A 37 3.12 -7.64 6.70
C ALA A 37 2.50 -7.45 5.31
N LYS A 38 3.14 -7.97 4.24
CA LYS A 38 2.59 -7.95 2.88
C LYS A 38 1.27 -8.70 2.78
N ASN A 39 1.17 -9.87 3.39
CA ASN A 39 -0.08 -10.64 3.42
C ASN A 39 -1.19 -9.91 4.18
N GLY A 40 -0.87 -9.32 5.33
CA GLY A 40 -1.79 -8.48 6.08
C GLY A 40 -2.27 -7.26 5.28
N LEU A 41 -1.34 -6.60 4.58
CA LEU A 41 -1.66 -5.46 3.73
C LEU A 41 -2.55 -5.86 2.54
N ASN A 42 -2.32 -7.02 1.90
CA ASN A 42 -3.16 -7.53 0.83
C ASN A 42 -4.61 -7.71 1.31
N TYR A 43 -4.80 -8.31 2.46
CA TYR A 43 -6.11 -8.47 3.07
C TYR A 43 -6.76 -7.11 3.38
N ALA A 44 -6.01 -6.18 3.99
CA ALA A 44 -6.50 -4.86 4.33
C ALA A 44 -6.90 -4.04 3.09
N THR A 45 -6.09 -4.12 2.02
CA THR A 45 -6.38 -3.45 0.74
C THR A 45 -7.66 -3.99 0.11
N PHE A 46 -7.88 -5.30 0.16
CA PHE A 46 -9.12 -5.90 -0.33
C PHE A 46 -10.34 -5.45 0.49
N GLN A 47 -10.23 -5.36 1.81
CA GLN A 47 -11.30 -4.83 2.67
C GLN A 47 -11.60 -3.36 2.38
N ALA A 48 -10.55 -2.56 2.15
CA ALA A 48 -10.70 -1.15 1.76
C ALA A 48 -11.41 -1.01 0.41
N ALA A 49 -11.01 -1.82 -0.59
CA ALA A 49 -11.64 -1.81 -1.90
C ALA A 49 -13.11 -2.21 -1.83
N ARG A 50 -13.45 -3.22 -1.02
CA ARG A 50 -14.86 -3.64 -0.82
C ARG A 50 -15.71 -2.54 -0.19
N LEU A 51 -15.22 -1.91 0.89
CA LEU A 51 -15.95 -0.80 1.51
C LEU A 51 -16.05 0.40 0.59
N GLY A 52 -14.99 0.73 -0.14
CA GLY A 52 -15.03 1.78 -1.16
C GLY A 52 -16.05 1.48 -2.27
N ALA A 53 -16.11 0.24 -2.76
CA ALA A 53 -17.05 -0.15 -3.80
C ALA A 53 -18.53 -0.08 -3.37
N MET A 54 -18.81 -0.22 -2.08
CA MET A 54 -20.15 -0.10 -1.51
C MET A 54 -20.54 1.36 -1.19
N ASN A 55 -19.55 2.23 -0.97
CA ASN A 55 -19.73 3.59 -0.47
C ASN A 55 -19.10 4.61 -1.43
N HIS A 56 -19.48 4.58 -2.70
CA HIS A 56 -19.20 5.62 -3.69
C HIS A 56 -17.72 5.90 -3.97
N ALA A 57 -16.81 4.96 -3.67
CA ALA A 57 -15.36 5.09 -3.80
C ALA A 57 -14.76 6.24 -2.94
N GLN A 58 -15.40 6.59 -1.81
CA GLN A 58 -14.94 7.64 -0.91
C GLN A 58 -13.73 7.22 -0.09
N TYR A 59 -12.82 8.18 0.13
CA TYR A 59 -11.61 7.96 0.93
C TYR A 59 -11.91 7.53 2.36
N SER A 60 -12.90 8.15 3.01
CA SER A 60 -13.28 7.87 4.41
C SER A 60 -13.60 6.40 4.65
N ASP A 61 -14.29 5.78 3.69
CA ASP A 61 -14.70 4.38 3.80
C ASP A 61 -13.58 3.41 3.44
N MET A 62 -12.78 3.74 2.41
CA MET A 62 -11.56 2.99 2.12
C MET A 62 -10.57 3.03 3.29
N ARG A 63 -10.37 4.20 3.92
CA ARG A 63 -9.56 4.36 5.13
C ARG A 63 -10.10 3.50 6.28
N ARG A 64 -11.42 3.50 6.50
CA ARG A 64 -12.08 2.66 7.53
C ARG A 64 -11.84 1.18 7.27
N GLY A 65 -11.98 0.75 6.01
CA GLY A 65 -11.70 -0.63 5.59
C GLY A 65 -10.26 -1.03 5.83
N LEU A 66 -9.32 -0.15 5.49
CA LEU A 66 -7.90 -0.34 5.73
C LEU A 66 -7.57 -0.47 7.21
N THR A 67 -8.07 0.46 8.04
CA THR A 67 -7.85 0.43 9.49
C THR A 67 -8.34 -0.89 10.10
N ARG A 68 -9.53 -1.35 9.71
CA ARG A 68 -10.06 -2.65 10.19
C ARG A 68 -9.25 -3.83 9.68
N GLY A 69 -8.85 -3.80 8.41
CA GLY A 69 -8.07 -4.89 7.80
C GLY A 69 -6.64 -4.98 8.34
N MET A 70 -6.03 -3.86 8.73
CA MET A 70 -4.69 -3.81 9.31
C MET A 70 -4.68 -4.09 10.83
N TYR A 71 -5.82 -4.02 11.50
CA TYR A 71 -5.90 -4.22 12.95
C TYR A 71 -5.18 -5.47 13.47
N PRO A 72 -5.24 -6.65 12.82
CA PRO A 72 -4.51 -7.83 13.27
C PRO A 72 -2.99 -7.69 13.19
N MET A 73 -2.47 -6.85 12.30
CA MET A 73 -1.03 -6.63 12.14
C MET A 73 -0.38 -5.98 13.36
N PHE A 74 -1.18 -5.28 14.18
CA PHE A 74 -0.73 -4.55 15.37
C PHE A 74 -1.07 -5.29 16.68
N SER A 75 -1.08 -6.63 16.65
CA SER A 75 -1.41 -7.48 17.80
C SER A 75 -0.50 -7.29 19.02
N GLN A 76 0.71 -6.72 18.83
CA GLN A 76 1.64 -6.38 19.90
C GLN A 76 1.15 -5.24 20.82
N TYR A 77 0.19 -4.43 20.37
CA TYR A 77 -0.39 -3.36 21.20
C TYR A 77 -1.58 -3.85 22.01
N PRO A 78 -1.84 -3.27 23.21
CA PRO A 78 -3.01 -3.58 24.01
C PRO A 78 -4.30 -3.40 23.20
N GLN A 79 -5.30 -4.22 23.45
CA GLN A 79 -6.53 -4.25 22.66
C GLN A 79 -7.27 -2.91 22.66
N GLN A 80 -7.26 -2.19 23.78
CA GLN A 80 -7.94 -0.90 23.94
C GLN A 80 -7.30 0.20 23.08
N ASP A 81 -5.98 0.18 22.88
CA ASP A 81 -5.24 1.22 22.15
C ASP A 81 -4.98 0.83 20.69
N ARG A 82 -5.13 -0.44 20.37
CA ARG A 82 -4.77 -1.01 19.06
C ARG A 82 -5.49 -0.34 17.89
N MET A 83 -6.79 -0.05 18.04
CA MET A 83 -7.57 0.59 16.97
C MET A 83 -7.06 2.01 16.70
N GLN A 84 -6.81 2.78 17.75
CA GLN A 84 -6.29 4.13 17.63
C GLN A 84 -4.88 4.15 17.03
N HIS A 85 -4.03 3.22 17.47
CA HIS A 85 -2.69 3.05 16.90
C HIS A 85 -2.75 2.68 15.41
N THR A 86 -3.62 1.73 15.03
CA THR A 86 -3.80 1.34 13.64
C THR A 86 -4.31 2.51 12.79
N ALA A 87 -5.26 3.29 13.29
CA ALA A 87 -5.74 4.48 12.59
C ALA A 87 -4.63 5.51 12.39
N SER A 88 -3.82 5.76 13.41
CA SER A 88 -2.66 6.66 13.32
C SER A 88 -1.62 6.17 12.31
N GLU A 89 -1.36 4.86 12.24
CA GLU A 89 -0.47 4.28 11.22
C GLU A 89 -1.02 4.47 9.81
N VAL A 90 -2.33 4.25 9.63
CA VAL A 90 -2.99 4.48 8.33
C VAL A 90 -2.89 5.93 7.91
N ASP A 91 -3.14 6.87 8.82
CA ASP A 91 -3.13 8.30 8.50
C ASP A 91 -1.73 8.85 8.19
N ASN A 92 -0.69 8.33 8.84
CA ASN A 92 0.66 8.89 8.75
C ASN A 92 1.56 8.17 7.73
N PHE A 93 1.36 6.86 7.51
CA PHE A 93 2.32 6.02 6.79
C PHE A 93 1.71 5.22 5.65
N ILE A 94 0.47 5.50 5.27
CA ILE A 94 -0.17 4.88 4.11
C ILE A 94 -0.53 5.93 3.08
N LEU A 95 -0.32 5.54 1.83
CA LEU A 95 -0.79 6.26 0.66
C LEU A 95 -1.76 5.37 -0.12
N ILE A 96 -2.98 5.85 -0.32
CA ILE A 96 -3.98 5.20 -1.16
C ILE A 96 -3.98 5.90 -2.53
N THR A 97 -3.86 5.14 -3.61
CA THR A 97 -4.04 5.62 -4.98
C THR A 97 -5.25 4.93 -5.59
N ARG A 98 -6.26 5.69 -5.98
CA ARG A 98 -7.38 5.20 -6.78
C ARG A 98 -6.95 5.19 -8.24
N ILE A 99 -6.73 4.01 -8.82
CA ILE A 99 -6.29 3.85 -10.20
C ILE A 99 -7.50 3.88 -11.15
N SER A 100 -8.62 3.30 -10.72
CA SER A 100 -9.89 3.30 -11.47
C SER A 100 -11.04 3.47 -10.47
N PRO A 101 -12.05 4.28 -10.81
CA PRO A 101 -12.12 5.21 -11.93
C PRO A 101 -11.11 6.35 -11.80
N ASP A 102 -10.49 6.72 -12.92
CA ASP A 102 -9.58 7.85 -13.03
C ASP A 102 -10.32 9.17 -13.35
N GLN A 103 -9.60 10.29 -13.36
CA GLN A 103 -10.17 11.60 -13.64
C GLN A 103 -10.79 11.69 -15.04
N ALA A 104 -10.20 11.00 -16.03
CA ALA A 104 -10.72 10.95 -17.39
C ALA A 104 -12.04 10.19 -17.47
N SER A 105 -12.21 9.12 -16.70
CA SER A 105 -13.46 8.36 -16.57
C SER A 105 -14.58 9.22 -15.98
N PHE A 106 -14.28 10.06 -14.97
CA PHE A 106 -15.27 11.00 -14.45
C PHE A 106 -15.65 12.07 -15.47
N GLY A 107 -14.68 12.61 -16.20
CA GLY A 107 -14.96 13.57 -17.27
C GLY A 107 -15.83 13.00 -18.41
N ALA A 108 -15.73 11.70 -18.66
CA ALA A 108 -16.48 11.04 -19.75
C ALA A 108 -17.87 10.51 -19.33
N PHE A 109 -18.04 10.06 -18.08
CA PHE A 109 -19.20 9.28 -17.65
C PHE A 109 -19.94 9.83 -16.43
N ALA A 110 -19.44 10.89 -15.77
CA ALA A 110 -20.13 11.46 -14.64
C ALA A 110 -21.43 12.12 -15.08
N GLU A 111 -22.53 11.75 -14.46
CA GLU A 111 -23.87 12.29 -14.65
C GLU A 111 -24.37 12.88 -13.34
N ALA A 112 -25.17 13.96 -13.39
CA ALA A 112 -25.80 14.53 -12.21
C ALA A 112 -26.72 13.48 -11.57
N SER A 113 -26.48 13.15 -10.31
CA SER A 113 -27.29 12.20 -9.56
C SER A 113 -28.20 12.93 -8.59
N ASP A 114 -29.50 12.96 -8.85
CA ASP A 114 -30.48 13.59 -7.95
C ASP A 114 -30.47 12.96 -6.56
N ALA A 115 -30.19 11.68 -6.47
CA ALA A 115 -30.15 10.94 -5.20
C ALA A 115 -28.93 11.30 -4.33
N LEU A 116 -27.81 11.68 -4.96
CA LEU A 116 -26.55 11.98 -4.27
C LEU A 116 -26.27 13.48 -4.17
N GLY A 117 -26.94 14.31 -5.01
CA GLY A 117 -26.72 15.75 -5.09
C GLY A 117 -25.36 16.13 -5.68
N VAL A 118 -24.63 15.19 -6.29
CA VAL A 118 -23.31 15.38 -6.89
C VAL A 118 -23.19 14.53 -8.15
N ASP A 119 -22.22 14.88 -8.99
CA ASP A 119 -21.92 14.12 -10.18
C ASP A 119 -21.28 12.77 -9.81
N ALA A 120 -21.82 11.70 -10.39
CA ALA A 120 -21.37 10.34 -10.14
C ALA A 120 -21.35 9.51 -11.42
N ILE A 121 -20.44 8.55 -11.50
CA ILE A 121 -20.46 7.54 -12.57
C ILE A 121 -21.58 6.54 -12.25
N PRO A 122 -22.62 6.44 -13.08
CA PRO A 122 -23.72 5.53 -12.82
C PRO A 122 -23.26 4.08 -12.92
N ASN A 123 -23.74 3.23 -12.01
CA ASN A 123 -23.47 1.79 -12.03
C ASN A 123 -24.70 0.94 -12.33
N ASP A 124 -25.82 1.58 -12.61
CA ASP A 124 -27.07 0.96 -13.02
C ASP A 124 -27.08 0.60 -14.50
N ASN A 125 -27.81 -0.45 -14.84
CA ASN A 125 -28.06 -0.88 -16.22
C ASN A 125 -26.79 -1.05 -17.09
N LEU A 126 -25.64 -1.35 -16.50
CA LEU A 126 -24.35 -1.47 -17.20
C LEU A 126 -24.40 -2.46 -18.38
N MET A 127 -25.28 -3.47 -18.32
CA MET A 127 -25.46 -4.47 -19.38
C MET A 127 -26.02 -3.83 -20.68
N PHE A 128 -26.79 -2.76 -20.56
CA PHE A 128 -27.45 -2.08 -21.70
C PHE A 128 -26.73 -0.81 -22.14
N ARG A 129 -25.68 -0.39 -21.41
CA ARG A 129 -24.86 0.76 -21.77
C ARG A 129 -23.83 0.40 -22.84
N SER A 130 -23.43 1.36 -23.66
CA SER A 130 -22.44 1.17 -24.71
C SER A 130 -21.12 0.64 -24.15
N THR A 131 -20.52 -0.31 -24.84
CA THR A 131 -19.18 -0.87 -24.53
C THR A 131 -18.07 -0.10 -25.26
N GLN A 132 -18.39 1.02 -25.90
CA GLN A 132 -17.41 1.83 -26.61
C GLN A 132 -16.35 2.35 -25.64
N GLN A 133 -15.09 2.20 -26.02
CA GLN A 133 -13.95 2.67 -25.23
C GLN A 133 -13.63 4.11 -25.61
N SER A 134 -13.81 5.06 -24.66
CA SER A 134 -13.39 6.44 -24.83
C SER A 134 -13.45 7.21 -23.49
N PRO A 135 -12.39 7.31 -22.72
CA PRO A 135 -11.06 6.65 -22.79
C PRO A 135 -11.08 5.17 -22.43
N VAL A 136 -12.05 4.73 -21.63
CA VAL A 136 -12.32 3.34 -21.23
C VAL A 136 -13.81 3.05 -21.42
N SER A 137 -14.26 1.81 -21.29
CA SER A 137 -15.68 1.52 -21.26
C SER A 137 -16.30 1.92 -19.92
N ILE A 138 -17.62 2.24 -19.91
CA ILE A 138 -18.31 2.55 -18.65
C ILE A 138 -18.32 1.33 -17.71
N GLN A 139 -18.25 0.12 -18.24
CA GLN A 139 -18.14 -1.12 -17.47
C GLN A 139 -16.79 -1.19 -16.74
N ASP A 140 -15.70 -0.79 -17.41
CA ASP A 140 -14.36 -0.74 -16.80
C ASP A 140 -14.23 0.43 -15.81
N ALA A 141 -14.86 1.56 -16.09
CA ALA A 141 -14.95 2.70 -15.15
C ALA A 141 -15.71 2.33 -13.86
N ASN A 142 -16.56 1.29 -13.89
CA ASN A 142 -17.24 0.73 -12.72
C ASN A 142 -16.44 -0.37 -12.00
N LEU A 143 -15.14 -0.49 -12.28
CA LEU A 143 -14.20 -1.30 -11.52
C LEU A 143 -13.38 -0.39 -10.60
N LEU A 144 -13.59 -0.49 -9.29
CA LEU A 144 -12.73 0.19 -8.33
C LEU A 144 -11.40 -0.54 -8.21
N LYS A 145 -10.34 0.07 -8.70
CA LYS A 145 -8.98 -0.42 -8.52
C LYS A 145 -8.21 0.56 -7.65
N ILE A 146 -7.75 0.07 -6.52
CA ILE A 146 -6.93 0.85 -5.59
C ILE A 146 -5.56 0.22 -5.43
N ARG A 147 -4.56 1.07 -5.25
CA ARG A 147 -3.21 0.72 -4.83
C ARG A 147 -2.96 1.32 -3.46
N VAL A 148 -2.48 0.51 -2.55
CA VAL A 148 -2.13 0.92 -1.19
C VAL A 148 -0.63 0.72 -1.01
N GLN A 149 0.07 1.79 -0.64
CA GLN A 149 1.47 1.75 -0.26
C GLN A 149 1.56 1.98 1.24
N TYR A 150 2.24 1.10 1.93
CA TYR A 150 2.47 1.20 3.38
C TYR A 150 3.95 1.21 3.67
N CYS A 151 4.39 2.21 4.43
CA CYS A 151 5.75 2.31 4.94
C CYS A 151 5.88 1.48 6.22
N MET A 152 6.29 0.23 6.10
CA MET A 152 6.55 -0.64 7.22
C MET A 152 7.88 -0.29 7.88
N ARG A 153 7.87 -0.09 9.22
CA ARG A 153 9.11 0.09 9.98
C ARG A 153 9.90 -1.22 10.02
N LEU A 154 11.18 -1.13 9.71
CA LEU A 154 12.11 -2.26 9.88
C LEU A 154 12.50 -2.35 11.35
N ILE A 155 12.54 -3.58 11.89
CA ILE A 155 12.74 -3.82 13.33
C ILE A 155 14.12 -4.45 13.58
N VAL A 156 14.65 -5.22 12.60
CA VAL A 156 15.89 -5.96 12.76
C VAL A 156 17.07 -5.03 12.56
N PRO A 157 17.94 -4.83 13.59
CA PRO A 157 19.10 -3.97 13.48
C PRO A 157 20.08 -4.47 12.41
N MET A 158 20.93 -3.60 11.88
CA MET A 158 21.87 -3.81 10.76
C MET A 158 21.20 -4.02 9.40
N VAL A 159 20.13 -4.82 9.32
CA VAL A 159 19.40 -5.08 8.07
C VAL A 159 18.58 -3.85 7.64
N GLU A 160 18.12 -3.04 8.58
CA GLU A 160 17.34 -1.82 8.32
C GLU A 160 18.09 -0.83 7.40
N HIS A 161 19.38 -0.61 7.61
CA HIS A 161 20.18 0.30 6.80
C HIS A 161 20.35 -0.17 5.36
N ILE A 162 20.49 -1.48 5.15
CA ILE A 162 20.63 -2.08 3.82
C ILE A 162 19.29 -2.03 3.07
N LEU A 163 18.20 -2.43 3.71
CA LEU A 163 16.88 -2.49 3.09
C LEU A 163 16.23 -1.11 2.92
N SER A 164 16.44 -0.18 3.84
CA SER A 164 15.90 1.19 3.70
C SER A 164 16.55 1.93 2.53
N SER A 165 17.84 1.73 2.29
CA SER A 165 18.50 2.27 1.10
C SER A 165 18.01 1.60 -0.18
N ALA A 166 17.77 0.29 -0.20
CA ALA A 166 17.19 -0.42 -1.33
C ALA A 166 15.75 0.02 -1.63
N SER A 167 14.96 0.36 -0.62
CA SER A 167 13.59 0.86 -0.78
C SER A 167 13.51 2.18 -1.56
N ARG A 168 14.53 3.01 -1.46
CA ARG A 168 14.61 4.27 -2.24
C ARG A 168 14.73 4.02 -3.74
N PHE A 169 15.37 2.93 -4.15
CA PHE A 169 15.48 2.54 -5.56
C PHE A 169 14.19 1.87 -6.09
N ASN A 170 13.45 1.18 -5.24
CA ASN A 170 12.24 0.46 -5.66
C ASN A 170 10.99 1.35 -5.73
N ALA A 171 10.98 2.51 -5.11
CA ALA A 171 9.84 3.42 -5.16
C ALA A 171 9.50 3.85 -6.60
N ASP A 172 10.51 4.01 -7.45
CA ASP A 172 10.34 4.40 -8.86
C ASP A 172 10.08 3.22 -9.82
N GLN A 173 10.50 2.00 -9.46
CA GLN A 173 10.45 0.85 -10.37
C GLN A 173 9.17 0.00 -10.27
N THR A 174 8.45 0.06 -9.16
CA THR A 174 7.22 -0.72 -8.96
C THR A 174 5.98 -0.08 -9.58
N VAL A 175 6.13 1.10 -10.11
CA VAL A 175 5.04 1.84 -10.74
C VAL A 175 5.26 1.82 -12.25
N GLY A 176 4.66 0.85 -12.94
CA GLY A 176 4.64 0.87 -14.41
C GLY A 176 4.12 2.21 -14.92
N SER A 177 4.89 2.83 -15.78
CA SER A 177 4.63 3.93 -16.76
C SER A 177 3.61 5.06 -16.42
N PHE A 178 3.25 5.33 -15.18
CA PHE A 178 2.43 6.49 -14.82
C PHE A 178 3.34 7.61 -14.30
N SER A 179 3.70 8.55 -15.18
CA SER A 179 4.62 9.67 -14.89
C SER A 179 4.13 10.63 -13.79
N GLU A 180 2.84 10.61 -13.45
CA GLU A 180 2.28 11.44 -12.39
C GLU A 180 2.41 10.81 -10.99
N VAL A 181 2.51 9.50 -10.90
CA VAL A 181 2.72 8.79 -9.63
C VAL A 181 4.14 8.99 -9.10
N SER A 182 5.11 9.28 -9.98
CA SER A 182 6.50 9.52 -9.58
C SER A 182 6.69 10.78 -8.71
N LYS A 183 5.89 11.83 -8.92
CA LYS A 183 6.00 13.07 -8.12
C LYS A 183 5.54 12.89 -6.68
N LEU A 184 4.64 11.95 -6.43
CA LEU A 184 4.18 11.67 -5.07
C LEU A 184 5.06 10.64 -4.37
N SER A 185 5.65 9.72 -5.11
CA SER A 185 6.60 8.77 -4.55
C SER A 185 7.79 9.48 -3.92
N ALA A 186 8.20 10.66 -4.44
CA ALA A 186 9.28 11.44 -3.86
C ALA A 186 8.94 11.92 -2.42
N ASP A 187 7.78 12.51 -2.21
CA ASP A 187 7.37 12.98 -0.88
C ASP A 187 7.09 11.82 0.08
N TYR A 188 6.43 10.78 -0.40
CA TYR A 188 6.14 9.60 0.41
C TYR A 188 7.40 8.78 0.71
N SER A 189 8.34 8.69 -0.23
CA SER A 189 9.63 8.03 -0.01
C SER A 189 10.47 8.75 1.05
N SER A 190 10.40 10.09 1.09
CA SER A 190 11.10 10.88 2.13
C SER A 190 10.53 10.63 3.52
N VAL A 191 9.20 10.56 3.66
CA VAL A 191 8.52 10.21 4.93
C VAL A 191 8.90 8.79 5.38
N CYS A 192 8.97 7.85 4.43
CA CYS A 192 9.36 6.48 4.74
C CYS A 192 10.84 6.36 5.09
N ALA A 193 11.70 7.11 4.40
CA ALA A 193 13.14 7.13 4.70
C ALA A 193 13.43 7.70 6.10
N ALA A 194 12.72 8.75 6.52
CA ALA A 194 12.83 9.32 7.86
C ALA A 194 12.47 8.33 8.98
N ARG A 195 11.63 7.34 8.65
CA ARG A 195 11.23 6.26 9.56
C ARG A 195 12.16 5.04 9.53
N ASN A 196 13.17 5.00 8.66
CA ASN A 196 13.93 3.79 8.31
C ASN A 196 13.00 2.64 7.87
N GLY A 197 11.99 2.97 7.09
CA GLY A 197 10.95 2.05 6.66
C GLY A 197 11.23 1.41 5.30
N PHE A 198 10.48 0.36 5.01
CA PHE A 198 10.42 -0.31 3.73
C PHE A 198 9.01 -0.19 3.15
N ILE A 199 8.89 0.27 1.90
CA ILE A 199 7.60 0.44 1.25
C ILE A 199 7.11 -0.89 0.70
N ILE A 200 5.98 -1.35 1.20
CA ILE A 200 5.24 -2.49 0.66
C ILE A 200 3.99 -2.00 -0.05
N THR A 201 3.70 -2.56 -1.21
CA THR A 201 2.59 -2.14 -2.08
C THR A 201 1.60 -3.29 -2.25
N SER A 202 0.32 -2.99 -2.23
CA SER A 202 -0.76 -3.93 -2.50
C SER A 202 -1.80 -3.30 -3.42
N GLU A 203 -2.40 -4.10 -4.29
CA GLU A 203 -3.49 -3.68 -5.17
C GLU A 203 -4.70 -4.58 -5.00
N ALA A 204 -5.88 -3.99 -5.12
CA ALA A 204 -7.13 -4.72 -5.15
C ALA A 204 -8.06 -4.09 -6.19
N THR A 205 -8.78 -4.96 -6.91
CA THR A 205 -9.80 -4.56 -7.87
C THR A 205 -11.11 -5.21 -7.47
N VAL A 206 -12.15 -4.39 -7.34
CA VAL A 206 -13.51 -4.83 -6.97
C VAL A 206 -14.51 -4.11 -7.84
N ARG A 207 -15.58 -4.79 -8.25
CA ARG A 207 -16.67 -4.16 -8.98
C ARG A 207 -17.45 -3.22 -8.06
N MET A 208 -17.73 -2.00 -8.56
CA MET A 208 -18.56 -1.04 -7.85
C MET A 208 -19.99 -1.57 -7.65
N GLN A 209 -20.52 -1.35 -6.46
CA GLN A 209 -21.88 -1.67 -6.07
C GLN A 209 -22.71 -0.41 -5.81
N SER A 210 -22.07 0.74 -5.87
CA SER A 210 -22.67 2.08 -5.78
C SER A 210 -22.08 2.96 -6.88
N ALA A 211 -22.77 4.02 -7.27
CA ALA A 211 -22.26 5.00 -8.22
C ALA A 211 -21.00 5.68 -7.66
N ALA A 212 -19.92 5.74 -8.46
CA ALA A 212 -18.67 6.32 -7.99
C ALA A 212 -18.75 7.85 -7.99
N ILE A 213 -18.35 8.47 -6.88
CA ILE A 213 -18.25 9.93 -6.73
C ILE A 213 -16.79 10.36 -6.89
N ASN A 214 -16.59 11.52 -7.55
CA ASN A 214 -15.27 12.13 -7.56
C ASN A 214 -15.03 12.85 -6.22
N ASP A 215 -14.27 12.19 -5.34
CA ASP A 215 -13.95 12.69 -4.00
C ASP A 215 -12.83 13.75 -4.09
N ALA A 216 -13.18 14.92 -4.65
CA ALA A 216 -12.23 15.97 -5.00
C ALA A 216 -11.41 16.47 -3.80
N ASP A 217 -11.99 16.48 -2.60
CA ASP A 217 -11.33 16.96 -1.38
C ASP A 217 -10.12 16.08 -0.99
N TYR A 218 -10.17 14.80 -1.31
CA TYR A 218 -9.12 13.83 -0.99
C TYR A 218 -8.22 13.46 -2.17
N CYS A 219 -8.62 13.83 -3.40
CA CYS A 219 -7.86 13.61 -4.61
C CYS A 219 -6.84 14.73 -4.92
N SER A 220 -6.59 15.63 -3.97
CA SER A 220 -5.68 16.75 -4.14
C SER A 220 -4.22 16.38 -3.86
N THR A 221 -3.29 17.24 -4.33
CA THR A 221 -1.86 17.11 -4.06
C THR A 221 -1.59 17.24 -2.56
N GLY A 222 -0.93 16.27 -1.95
CA GLY A 222 -0.63 16.22 -0.51
C GLY A 222 -1.66 15.48 0.35
N ALA A 223 -2.81 15.08 -0.20
CA ALA A 223 -3.73 14.17 0.47
C ALA A 223 -3.17 12.75 0.54
N ARG A 224 -3.68 11.95 1.49
CA ARG A 224 -3.29 10.54 1.62
C ARG A 224 -3.98 9.61 0.62
N MET A 225 -4.77 10.15 -0.28
CA MET A 225 -5.35 9.51 -1.44
C MET A 225 -4.94 10.28 -2.71
N ARG A 226 -4.69 9.53 -3.77
CA ARG A 226 -4.47 10.05 -5.11
C ARG A 226 -5.48 9.50 -6.09
N CYS A 227 -5.81 10.37 -7.04
CA CYS A 227 -6.69 10.06 -8.17
C CYS A 227 -5.99 10.57 -9.44
N PRO A 228 -5.33 9.69 -10.21
CA PRO A 228 -4.74 10.06 -11.49
C PRO A 228 -5.79 10.42 -12.55
#